data_3cff6687927e46c2a26c4b24a0a90800
#
_entry.id   3cff6687927e46c2a26c4b24a0a90800
#
_cell.length_a   1.000
_cell.length_b   1.000
_cell.length_c   1.000
_cell.angle_alpha   90.00
_cell.angle_beta   90.00
_cell.angle_gamma   90.00
#
_symmetry.space_group_name_H-M   'P 1'
#
loop_
_entity.id
_entity.type
_entity.pdbx_description
1 polymer ?
#
loop_
_entity_poly.entity_id
_entity_poly.type
_entity_poly.pdbx_seq_one_letter_code
_entity_poly.pdbx_strand_id
1 'polypeptide(L)'
;MPDHSSDTKTYEDVIRVIDDKQIPVEHPVPGDTYTFGSASFTVLSPSKEYKDNNNNSIVIRLTYGDTTFLMTGDAEEEAEEDMLSSGLPLSADVLKLGHHGSSSSTSDDFLSAVDPTWAVISCAEGNKYGHPHAETMNKLRAAGVSVFRTDEQGTITATTDGTTITWNASPSETWQTGEGRSSE
;
A
#
# COMPACT_ATOMS: atom_id res chain seq x y z
N MET A 1 -10.31 -7.16 -9.85
CA MET A 1 -10.67 -5.82 -9.36
C MET A 1 -11.60 -5.97 -8.16
N PRO A 2 -11.73 -5.01 -7.24
CA PRO A 2 -12.68 -5.14 -6.13
C PRO A 2 -14.12 -5.30 -6.66
N ASP A 3 -14.98 -5.99 -5.91
CA ASP A 3 -16.40 -6.11 -6.24
C ASP A 3 -17.13 -4.85 -5.76
N HIS A 4 -16.86 -3.75 -6.43
CA HIS A 4 -17.36 -2.42 -6.13
C HIS A 4 -17.59 -1.66 -7.44
N SER A 5 -18.69 -0.93 -7.52
CA SER A 5 -19.03 -0.10 -8.67
C SER A 5 -18.94 1.39 -8.31
N SER A 6 -18.66 2.21 -9.32
CA SER A 6 -18.61 3.66 -9.17
C SER A 6 -19.35 4.31 -10.33
N ASP A 7 -19.97 5.46 -10.06
CA ASP A 7 -20.66 6.29 -11.05
C ASP A 7 -19.74 7.33 -11.73
N THR A 8 -18.42 7.17 -11.54
CA THR A 8 -17.44 8.07 -12.16
C THR A 8 -17.21 7.72 -13.61
N LYS A 9 -17.02 8.74 -14.45
CA LYS A 9 -16.66 8.56 -15.86
C LYS A 9 -15.41 7.70 -16.04
N THR A 10 -14.43 7.81 -15.14
CA THR A 10 -13.20 7.02 -15.17
C THR A 10 -13.51 5.53 -15.02
N TYR A 11 -14.39 5.18 -14.08
CA TYR A 11 -14.81 3.79 -13.88
C TYR A 11 -15.52 3.25 -15.12
N GLU A 12 -16.50 4.01 -15.66
CA GLU A 12 -17.22 3.65 -16.90
C GLU A 12 -16.26 3.43 -18.08
N ASP A 13 -15.26 4.30 -18.26
CA ASP A 13 -14.26 4.19 -19.32
C ASP A 13 -13.39 2.92 -19.13
N VAL A 14 -13.02 2.56 -17.90
CA VAL A 14 -12.29 1.31 -17.60
C VAL A 14 -13.14 0.09 -17.94
N ILE A 15 -14.39 0.02 -17.48
CA ILE A 15 -15.31 -1.10 -17.77
C ILE A 15 -15.50 -1.25 -19.28
N ARG A 16 -15.72 -0.15 -19.99
CA ARG A 16 -15.85 -0.19 -21.46
C ARG A 16 -14.61 -0.78 -22.14
N VAL A 17 -13.39 -0.40 -21.71
CA VAL A 17 -12.15 -0.96 -22.29
C VAL A 17 -11.99 -2.44 -21.95
N ILE A 18 -12.40 -2.87 -20.78
CA ILE A 18 -12.43 -4.29 -20.38
C ILE A 18 -13.34 -5.07 -21.32
N ASP A 19 -14.56 -4.58 -21.53
CA ASP A 19 -15.55 -5.20 -22.40
C ASP A 19 -15.09 -5.22 -23.86
N ASP A 20 -14.63 -4.08 -24.40
CA ASP A 20 -14.17 -3.95 -25.78
C ASP A 20 -13.00 -4.90 -26.09
N LYS A 21 -12.11 -5.13 -25.11
CA LYS A 21 -10.94 -5.98 -25.25
C LYS A 21 -11.15 -7.40 -24.74
N GLN A 22 -12.33 -7.72 -24.22
CA GLN A 22 -12.67 -9.02 -23.62
C GLN A 22 -11.65 -9.46 -22.59
N ILE A 23 -11.25 -8.53 -21.69
CA ILE A 23 -10.28 -8.80 -20.61
C ILE A 23 -11.00 -9.59 -19.51
N PRO A 24 -10.50 -10.77 -19.12
CA PRO A 24 -11.06 -11.50 -17.99
C PRO A 24 -10.97 -10.67 -16.71
N VAL A 25 -12.06 -10.58 -15.96
CA VAL A 25 -12.13 -9.90 -14.68
C VAL A 25 -12.37 -10.92 -13.58
N GLU A 26 -11.57 -10.83 -12.53
CA GLU A 26 -11.76 -11.59 -11.30
C GLU A 26 -12.04 -10.63 -10.14
N HIS A 27 -12.86 -11.08 -9.19
CA HIS A 27 -13.16 -10.38 -7.94
C HIS A 27 -12.55 -11.17 -6.79
N PRO A 28 -11.27 -10.91 -6.45
CA PRO A 28 -10.57 -11.68 -5.43
C PRO A 28 -11.14 -11.36 -4.05
N VAL A 29 -11.12 -12.36 -3.18
CA VAL A 29 -11.51 -12.24 -1.78
C VAL A 29 -10.32 -12.51 -0.86
N PRO A 30 -10.33 -12.02 0.39
CA PRO A 30 -9.26 -12.30 1.35
C PRO A 30 -8.99 -13.79 1.49
N GLY A 31 -7.71 -14.15 1.41
CA GLY A 31 -7.24 -15.55 1.41
C GLY A 31 -6.95 -16.11 0.02
N ASP A 32 -7.46 -15.52 -1.05
CA ASP A 32 -7.11 -15.93 -2.41
C ASP A 32 -5.62 -15.75 -2.64
N THR A 33 -4.99 -16.77 -3.23
CA THR A 33 -3.56 -16.75 -3.53
C THR A 33 -3.31 -17.01 -5.00
N TYR A 34 -2.50 -16.17 -5.60
CA TYR A 34 -2.10 -16.22 -7.00
C TYR A 34 -0.59 -16.44 -7.10
N THR A 35 -0.16 -17.23 -8.08
CA THR A 35 1.26 -17.51 -8.32
C THR A 35 1.71 -17.01 -9.67
N PHE A 36 2.95 -16.52 -9.75
CA PHE A 36 3.63 -16.20 -11.01
C PHE A 36 5.12 -16.51 -10.90
N GLY A 37 5.57 -17.47 -11.67
CA GLY A 37 6.90 -18.04 -11.51
C GLY A 37 7.08 -18.64 -10.11
N SER A 38 8.11 -18.22 -9.40
CA SER A 38 8.40 -18.63 -8.01
C SER A 38 7.85 -17.66 -6.96
N ALA A 39 7.20 -16.59 -7.37
CA ALA A 39 6.54 -15.65 -6.48
C ALA A 39 5.05 -15.98 -6.33
N SER A 40 4.45 -15.53 -5.23
CA SER A 40 3.01 -15.57 -5.01
C SER A 40 2.54 -14.33 -4.28
N PHE A 41 1.26 -14.01 -4.40
CA PHE A 41 0.65 -13.01 -3.54
C PHE A 41 -0.68 -13.52 -3.00
N THR A 42 -0.97 -13.14 -1.76
CA THR A 42 -2.24 -13.41 -1.10
C THR A 42 -3.01 -12.10 -0.97
N VAL A 43 -4.29 -12.13 -1.31
CA VAL A 43 -5.20 -11.00 -1.13
C VAL A 43 -5.60 -10.90 0.34
N LEU A 44 -5.58 -9.69 0.91
CA LEU A 44 -5.90 -9.44 2.31
C LEU A 44 -7.14 -8.56 2.49
N SER A 45 -7.44 -7.72 1.50
CA SER A 45 -8.59 -6.80 1.48
C SER A 45 -9.03 -6.58 0.02
N PRO A 46 -10.29 -6.17 -0.25
CA PRO A 46 -11.35 -5.88 0.70
C PRO A 46 -12.08 -7.14 1.21
N SER A 47 -12.53 -7.15 2.47
CA SER A 47 -13.31 -8.25 3.08
C SER A 47 -14.82 -8.11 2.87
N LYS A 48 -15.25 -6.90 2.53
CA LYS A 48 -16.63 -6.48 2.29
C LYS A 48 -16.64 -5.28 1.34
N GLU A 49 -17.81 -4.83 0.92
CA GLU A 49 -17.95 -3.52 0.30
C GLU A 49 -17.96 -2.44 1.40
N TYR A 50 -17.03 -1.50 1.31
CA TYR A 50 -16.92 -0.36 2.21
C TYR A 50 -17.60 0.87 1.62
N LYS A 51 -18.11 1.75 2.48
CA LYS A 51 -18.69 3.03 2.06
C LYS A 51 -17.63 4.01 1.54
N ASP A 52 -16.46 4.01 2.16
CA ASP A 52 -15.32 4.76 1.68
C ASP A 52 -14.61 3.99 0.56
N ASN A 53 -14.41 4.66 -0.58
CA ASN A 53 -13.79 4.03 -1.74
C ASN A 53 -12.36 3.59 -1.49
N ASN A 54 -11.62 4.27 -0.62
CA ASN A 54 -10.24 3.92 -0.28
C ASN A 54 -10.15 2.54 0.34
N ASN A 55 -11.10 2.21 1.23
CA ASN A 55 -11.16 0.90 1.89
C ASN A 55 -11.53 -0.26 0.94
N ASN A 56 -12.03 0.04 -0.26
CA ASN A 56 -12.23 -0.96 -1.32
C ASN A 56 -10.93 -1.27 -2.10
N SER A 57 -9.79 -0.78 -1.65
CA SER A 57 -8.48 -1.11 -2.21
C SER A 57 -8.18 -2.60 -2.10
N ILE A 58 -7.67 -3.20 -3.18
CA ILE A 58 -7.12 -4.54 -3.12
C ILE A 58 -5.77 -4.47 -2.41
N VAL A 59 -5.69 -5.07 -1.24
CA VAL A 59 -4.46 -5.22 -0.46
C VAL A 59 -3.86 -6.58 -0.72
N ILE A 60 -2.58 -6.62 -1.06
CA ILE A 60 -1.87 -7.87 -1.33
C ILE A 60 -0.60 -7.99 -0.51
N ARG A 61 -0.33 -9.21 -0.06
CA ARG A 61 0.96 -9.62 0.51
C ARG A 61 1.70 -10.48 -0.50
N LEU A 62 2.73 -9.92 -1.11
CA LEU A 62 3.60 -10.58 -2.06
C LEU A 62 4.70 -11.34 -1.31
N THR A 63 5.00 -12.56 -1.74
CA THR A 63 6.07 -13.41 -1.19
C THR A 63 6.94 -13.93 -2.33
N TYR A 64 8.26 -13.79 -2.18
CA TYR A 64 9.25 -14.40 -3.04
C TYR A 64 10.42 -14.92 -2.20
N GLY A 65 10.55 -16.26 -2.12
CA GLY A 65 11.49 -16.87 -1.17
C GLY A 65 11.15 -16.47 0.27
N ASP A 66 12.15 -15.91 0.96
CA ASP A 66 12.03 -15.43 2.32
C ASP A 66 11.64 -13.93 2.40
N THR A 67 11.49 -13.24 1.25
CA THR A 67 11.18 -11.81 1.22
C THR A 67 9.69 -11.54 0.99
N THR A 68 9.18 -10.51 1.66
CA THR A 68 7.75 -10.20 1.70
C THR A 68 7.47 -8.71 1.55
N PHE A 69 6.43 -8.39 0.78
CA PHE A 69 6.00 -7.01 0.51
C PHE A 69 4.49 -6.91 0.76
N LEU A 70 4.07 -5.94 1.56
CA LEU A 70 2.67 -5.61 1.77
C LEU A 70 2.33 -4.33 1.03
N MET A 71 1.38 -4.40 0.09
CA MET A 71 0.92 -3.30 -0.74
C MET A 71 -0.53 -3.01 -0.41
N THR A 72 -0.80 -1.87 0.20
CA THR A 72 -2.09 -1.54 0.84
C THR A 72 -3.02 -0.67 -0.01
N GLY A 73 -2.56 -0.21 -1.19
CA GLY A 73 -3.35 0.76 -1.97
C GLY A 73 -3.62 2.00 -1.15
N ASP A 74 -4.89 2.42 -1.09
CA ASP A 74 -5.35 3.54 -0.28
C ASP A 74 -6.20 3.07 0.92
N ALA A 75 -6.10 1.78 1.30
CA ALA A 75 -6.80 1.24 2.46
C ALA A 75 -6.53 2.06 3.72
N GLU A 76 -7.57 2.30 4.48
CA GLU A 76 -7.60 3.11 5.69
C GLU A 76 -7.94 2.24 6.92
N GLU A 77 -8.06 2.86 8.08
CA GLU A 77 -8.18 2.20 9.38
C GLU A 77 -9.30 1.14 9.45
N GLU A 78 -10.48 1.37 8.83
CA GLU A 78 -11.57 0.37 8.83
C GLU A 78 -11.16 -0.94 8.12
N ALA A 79 -10.46 -0.84 6.99
CA ALA A 79 -9.97 -2.03 6.28
C ALA A 79 -8.78 -2.66 7.02
N GLU A 80 -7.94 -1.87 7.70
CA GLU A 80 -6.85 -2.37 8.54
C GLU A 80 -7.38 -3.17 9.73
N GLU A 81 -8.43 -2.70 10.43
CA GLU A 81 -9.11 -3.42 11.50
C GLU A 81 -9.66 -4.78 11.04
N ASP A 82 -10.29 -4.81 9.87
CA ASP A 82 -10.79 -6.05 9.28
C ASP A 82 -9.64 -7.02 8.94
N MET A 83 -8.53 -6.52 8.38
CA MET A 83 -7.33 -7.32 8.13
C MET A 83 -6.71 -7.88 9.41
N LEU A 84 -6.60 -7.06 10.47
CA LEU A 84 -6.13 -7.51 11.79
C LEU A 84 -6.99 -8.62 12.38
N SER A 85 -8.31 -8.56 12.16
CA SER A 85 -9.28 -9.52 12.65
C SER A 85 -9.36 -10.79 11.79
N SER A 86 -8.83 -10.79 10.58
CA SER A 86 -8.98 -11.87 9.59
C SER A 86 -8.21 -13.15 9.94
N GLY A 87 -7.15 -13.05 10.74
CA GLY A 87 -6.20 -14.13 11.00
C GLY A 87 -5.25 -14.45 9.84
N LEU A 88 -5.30 -13.69 8.74
CA LEU A 88 -4.34 -13.81 7.64
C LEU A 88 -2.99 -13.20 8.03
N PRO A 89 -1.85 -13.68 7.48
CA PRO A 89 -0.53 -13.16 7.82
C PRO A 89 -0.34 -11.74 7.26
N LEU A 90 -0.05 -10.76 8.16
CA LEU A 90 0.21 -9.37 7.81
C LEU A 90 1.70 -9.04 7.77
N SER A 91 2.53 -9.76 8.55
CA SER A 91 3.97 -9.48 8.65
C SER A 91 4.64 -9.41 7.28
N ALA A 92 5.44 -8.35 7.04
CA ALA A 92 6.13 -8.14 5.79
C ALA A 92 7.41 -7.30 5.99
N ASP A 93 8.47 -7.60 5.23
CA ASP A 93 9.73 -6.86 5.26
C ASP A 93 9.56 -5.42 4.76
N VAL A 94 8.71 -5.25 3.74
CA VAL A 94 8.43 -3.95 3.11
C VAL A 94 6.95 -3.64 3.18
N LEU A 95 6.60 -2.48 3.71
CA LEU A 95 5.26 -1.92 3.70
C LEU A 95 5.19 -0.75 2.72
N LYS A 96 4.41 -0.87 1.63
CA LYS A 96 3.94 0.29 0.88
C LYS A 96 2.81 0.93 1.68
N LEU A 97 3.03 2.12 2.22
CA LEU A 97 2.05 2.80 3.06
C LEU A 97 0.72 3.03 2.35
N GLY A 98 -0.36 2.85 3.09
CA GLY A 98 -1.71 3.17 2.66
C GLY A 98 -1.87 4.66 2.42
N HIS A 99 -2.72 5.00 1.48
CA HIS A 99 -3.20 6.35 1.17
C HIS A 99 -2.08 7.39 1.18
N HIS A 100 -0.94 7.07 0.53
CA HIS A 100 0.22 7.95 0.34
C HIS A 100 0.86 8.49 1.63
N GLY A 101 0.64 7.82 2.76
CA GLY A 101 1.08 8.27 4.08
C GLY A 101 0.10 9.23 4.74
N SER A 102 -1.20 9.13 4.42
CA SER A 102 -2.28 9.81 5.13
C SER A 102 -2.33 9.39 6.61
N SER A 103 -2.79 10.29 7.48
CA SER A 103 -3.07 9.98 8.89
C SER A 103 -4.29 9.07 9.09
N SER A 104 -5.13 8.90 8.05
CA SER A 104 -6.28 7.98 8.06
C SER A 104 -5.90 6.51 7.86
N SER A 105 -4.63 6.23 7.58
CA SER A 105 -4.10 4.88 7.35
C SER A 105 -2.85 4.60 8.18
N THR A 106 -2.39 3.37 8.16
CA THR A 106 -1.22 2.91 8.91
C THR A 106 -1.42 3.16 10.42
N SER A 107 -2.50 2.58 10.96
CA SER A 107 -2.79 2.60 12.40
C SER A 107 -1.66 1.95 13.20
N ASP A 108 -1.52 2.29 14.48
CA ASP A 108 -0.44 1.75 15.33
C ASP A 108 -0.53 0.22 15.44
N ASP A 109 -1.74 -0.32 15.56
CA ASP A 109 -1.98 -1.76 15.64
C ASP A 109 -1.62 -2.45 14.32
N PHE A 110 -1.97 -1.84 13.18
CA PHE A 110 -1.63 -2.38 11.87
C PHE A 110 -0.12 -2.33 11.62
N LEU A 111 0.53 -1.20 11.90
CA LEU A 111 1.99 -1.07 11.77
C LEU A 111 2.72 -2.09 12.65
N SER A 112 2.25 -2.30 13.88
CA SER A 112 2.80 -3.29 14.80
C SER A 112 2.61 -4.73 14.31
N ALA A 113 1.47 -5.05 13.67
CA ALA A 113 1.20 -6.38 13.14
C ALA A 113 2.02 -6.67 11.87
N VAL A 114 2.27 -5.66 11.05
CA VAL A 114 3.12 -5.78 9.85
C VAL A 114 4.60 -5.87 10.22
N ASP A 115 5.04 -5.11 11.23
CA ASP A 115 6.43 -5.04 11.74
C ASP A 115 7.48 -4.91 10.63
N PRO A 116 7.37 -3.90 9.74
CA PRO A 116 8.22 -3.81 8.55
C PRO A 116 9.60 -3.24 8.87
N THR A 117 10.63 -3.76 8.22
CA THR A 117 11.97 -3.14 8.23
C THR A 117 11.98 -1.85 7.39
N TRP A 118 11.26 -1.85 6.28
CA TRP A 118 11.21 -0.74 5.33
C TRP A 118 9.77 -0.32 5.02
N ALA A 119 9.56 0.98 4.92
CA ALA A 119 8.34 1.57 4.45
C ALA A 119 8.57 2.38 3.17
N VAL A 120 7.65 2.29 2.23
CA VAL A 120 7.68 3.10 0.99
C VAL A 120 6.48 4.02 0.97
N ILE A 121 6.73 5.32 0.84
CA ILE A 121 5.72 6.35 0.67
C ILE A 121 5.74 6.83 -0.79
N SER A 122 4.63 6.65 -1.48
CA SER A 122 4.44 7.10 -2.86
C SER A 122 3.56 8.35 -2.86
N CYS A 123 4.17 9.52 -2.90
CA CYS A 123 3.47 10.81 -2.97
C CYS A 123 4.26 11.77 -3.87
N ALA A 124 3.62 12.85 -4.30
CA ALA A 124 4.27 13.89 -5.08
C ALA A 124 4.82 14.99 -4.15
N GLU A 125 5.94 15.59 -4.52
CA GLU A 125 6.41 16.83 -3.90
C GLU A 125 5.34 17.92 -4.05
N GLY A 126 5.06 18.66 -2.97
CA GLY A 126 4.07 19.74 -2.97
C GLY A 126 2.63 19.30 -3.24
N ASN A 127 2.29 18.03 -3.00
CA ASN A 127 0.92 17.57 -3.18
C ASN A 127 -0.06 18.35 -2.30
N LYS A 128 -1.25 18.60 -2.84
CA LYS A 128 -2.29 19.42 -2.18
C LYS A 128 -2.89 18.79 -0.92
N TYR A 129 -2.61 17.53 -0.64
CA TYR A 129 -3.15 16.80 0.50
C TYR A 129 -2.25 16.88 1.73
N GLY A 130 -1.01 17.37 1.56
CA GLY A 130 -0.03 17.43 2.64
C GLY A 130 0.61 16.07 2.98
N HIS A 131 0.47 15.07 2.11
CA HIS A 131 1.07 13.75 2.32
C HIS A 131 2.60 13.76 2.13
N PRO A 132 3.35 13.01 2.97
CA PRO A 132 2.89 12.25 4.12
C PRO A 132 2.58 13.18 5.31
N HIS A 133 1.57 12.80 6.12
CA HIS A 133 1.20 13.55 7.31
C HIS A 133 2.18 13.35 8.46
N ALA A 134 2.27 14.35 9.35
CA ALA A 134 3.17 14.34 10.50
C ALA A 134 2.91 13.14 11.43
N GLU A 135 1.66 12.78 11.64
CA GLU A 135 1.26 11.66 12.47
C GLU A 135 1.86 10.34 11.95
N THR A 136 1.71 10.06 10.66
CA THR A 136 2.25 8.86 10.01
C THR A 136 3.77 8.82 10.10
N MET A 137 4.45 9.95 9.81
CA MET A 137 5.91 10.04 9.91
C MET A 137 6.41 9.80 11.34
N ASN A 138 5.68 10.31 12.35
CA ASN A 138 6.03 10.09 13.76
C ASN A 138 5.85 8.63 14.18
N LYS A 139 4.79 7.93 13.72
CA LYS A 139 4.59 6.49 13.97
C LYS A 139 5.75 5.68 13.39
N LEU A 140 6.13 5.89 12.14
CA LEU A 140 7.25 5.20 11.49
C LEU A 140 8.57 5.44 12.20
N ARG A 141 8.83 6.69 12.61
CA ARG A 141 10.03 7.06 13.35
C ARG A 141 10.08 6.39 14.71
N ALA A 142 8.97 6.36 15.43
CA ALA A 142 8.87 5.71 16.75
C ALA A 142 9.07 4.20 16.66
N ALA A 143 8.59 3.57 15.57
CA ALA A 143 8.78 2.15 15.30
C ALA A 143 10.19 1.81 14.75
N GLY A 144 11.04 2.80 14.45
CA GLY A 144 12.39 2.58 13.90
C GLY A 144 12.41 2.09 12.46
N VAL A 145 11.34 2.29 11.71
CA VAL A 145 11.21 1.85 10.32
C VAL A 145 12.03 2.74 9.39
N SER A 146 12.80 2.14 8.49
CA SER A 146 13.54 2.87 7.44
C SER A 146 12.59 3.28 6.31
N VAL A 147 12.58 4.57 5.94
CA VAL A 147 11.59 5.11 5.01
C VAL A 147 12.20 5.48 3.67
N PHE A 148 11.55 5.08 2.58
CA PHE A 148 11.80 5.56 1.22
C PHE A 148 10.62 6.40 0.74
N ARG A 149 10.88 7.52 0.04
CA ARG A 149 9.86 8.50 -0.35
C ARG A 149 10.05 8.98 -1.78
N THR A 150 8.99 8.88 -2.59
CA THR A 150 9.08 9.31 -4.00
C THR A 150 9.12 10.82 -4.19
N ASP A 151 8.59 11.61 -3.25
CA ASP A 151 8.61 13.08 -3.28
C ASP A 151 10.00 13.68 -3.03
N GLU A 152 10.92 12.91 -2.44
CA GLU A 152 12.30 13.33 -2.18
C GLU A 152 13.32 12.64 -3.07
N GLN A 153 13.07 11.38 -3.42
CA GLN A 153 14.05 10.49 -4.02
C GLN A 153 13.70 10.09 -5.46
N GLY A 154 12.52 10.52 -5.95
CA GLY A 154 12.04 10.13 -7.28
C GLY A 154 11.64 8.65 -7.32
N THR A 155 12.08 7.94 -8.35
CA THR A 155 11.73 6.52 -8.51
C THR A 155 12.48 5.65 -7.51
N ILE A 156 11.72 4.93 -6.68
CA ILE A 156 12.23 3.93 -5.74
C ILE A 156 12.09 2.54 -6.36
N THR A 157 13.19 1.80 -6.36
CA THR A 157 13.23 0.42 -6.86
C THR A 157 13.78 -0.50 -5.77
N ALA A 158 12.96 -1.46 -5.35
CA ALA A 158 13.37 -2.60 -4.55
C ALA A 158 13.60 -3.80 -5.47
N THR A 159 14.70 -4.50 -5.31
CA THR A 159 15.01 -5.74 -6.04
C THR A 159 15.29 -6.84 -5.03
N THR A 160 14.69 -8.01 -5.23
CA THR A 160 14.94 -9.17 -4.38
C THR A 160 15.36 -10.38 -5.19
N ASP A 161 16.26 -11.19 -4.62
CA ASP A 161 16.64 -12.52 -5.10
C ASP A 161 15.91 -13.65 -4.36
N GLY A 162 14.95 -13.31 -3.50
CA GLY A 162 14.22 -14.22 -2.63
C GLY A 162 14.81 -14.39 -1.24
N THR A 163 15.97 -13.77 -0.96
CA THR A 163 16.63 -13.82 0.36
C THR A 163 17.00 -12.42 0.83
N THR A 164 17.44 -11.57 -0.08
CA THR A 164 17.91 -10.21 0.20
C THR A 164 17.14 -9.21 -0.61
N ILE A 165 16.83 -8.07 0.00
CA ILE A 165 16.22 -6.92 -0.67
C ILE A 165 17.28 -5.83 -0.82
N THR A 166 17.45 -5.33 -2.05
CA THR A 166 18.37 -4.23 -2.37
C THR A 166 17.59 -3.05 -2.96
N TRP A 167 18.10 -1.85 -2.75
CA TRP A 167 17.45 -0.61 -3.12
C TRP A 167 18.32 0.25 -4.03
N ASN A 168 17.71 1.05 -4.90
CA ASN A 168 18.42 2.00 -5.75
C ASN A 168 18.82 3.31 -5.03
N ALA A 169 18.39 3.50 -3.79
CA ALA A 169 18.68 4.67 -2.95
C ALA A 169 18.91 4.22 -1.50
N SER A 170 19.44 5.13 -0.67
CA SER A 170 19.44 4.97 0.78
C SER A 170 18.10 5.47 1.37
N PRO A 171 17.66 4.99 2.54
CA PRO A 171 16.48 5.53 3.19
C PRO A 171 16.54 7.04 3.39
N SER A 172 15.40 7.72 3.36
CA SER A 172 15.31 9.13 3.69
C SER A 172 15.55 9.37 5.18
N GLU A 173 16.31 10.41 5.50
CA GLU A 173 16.61 10.81 6.89
C GLU A 173 15.88 12.08 7.31
N THR A 174 15.07 12.68 6.41
CA THR A 174 14.55 14.03 6.64
C THR A 174 13.39 14.07 7.63
N TRP A 175 12.56 13.05 7.68
CA TRP A 175 11.31 12.99 8.47
C TRP A 175 10.36 14.19 8.24
N GLN A 176 10.55 14.91 7.13
CA GLN A 176 9.69 16.03 6.77
C GLN A 176 8.31 15.55 6.36
N THR A 177 7.31 16.39 6.58
CA THR A 177 5.93 16.13 6.17
C THR A 177 5.62 16.84 4.86
N GLY A 178 4.55 16.46 4.18
CA GLY A 178 4.04 17.21 3.04
C GLY A 178 3.34 18.53 3.43
N GLU A 179 2.96 18.67 4.70
CA GLU A 179 2.35 19.88 5.23
C GLU A 179 3.35 21.05 5.20
N GLY A 180 2.96 22.15 4.58
CA GLY A 180 3.79 23.36 4.50
C GLY A 180 4.73 23.45 3.30
N ARG A 181 4.78 22.44 2.43
CA ARG A 181 5.46 22.54 1.13
C ARG A 181 4.49 23.06 0.05
N SER A 182 3.99 24.29 0.22
CA SER A 182 3.36 24.98 -0.91
C SER A 182 4.43 25.26 -1.95
N SER A 183 4.23 24.76 -3.17
CA SER A 183 5.02 25.16 -4.36
C SER A 183 5.04 26.68 -4.45
N GLU A 184 6.20 27.32 -4.27
CA GLU A 184 6.46 28.69 -4.70
C GLU A 184 6.40 28.79 -6.23
#